data_0b52bc93224fc5d9bc4245915dbb2a88
#
_entry.id   0b52bc93224fc5d9bc4245915dbb2a88
#
_cell.length_a   1.000
_cell.length_b   1.000
_cell.length_c   1.000
_cell.angle_alpha   90.00
_cell.angle_beta   90.00
_cell.angle_gamma   90.00
#
_symmetry.space_group_name_H-M   'P 1'
#
loop_
_entity.id
_entity.type
_entity.pdbx_description
1 polymer ?
#
loop_
_entity_poly.entity_id
_entity_poly.type
_entity_poly.pdbx_seq_one_letter_code
_entity_poly.pdbx_strand_id
1 'polypeptide(L)'
;MARKKIVVERKPMKVKRTRKITEEQREALRQRMIEMRKKRKPAEYKNISKVVLALPDEDEYSFKNVKEWIKESKDLVSQYNKQARSAKNSPQDRQIASNLADNKRAYIRMCEHYLKTGDWI
;
A
#
# COMPACT_ATOMS: atom_id res chain seq x y z
N MET A 1 30.64 17.02 -44.93
CA MET A 1 31.10 17.47 -43.60
C MET A 1 30.52 16.63 -42.53
N ALA A 2 31.36 15.85 -41.90
CA ALA A 2 30.92 15.10 -40.73
C ALA A 2 30.54 16.08 -39.62
N ARG A 3 29.26 16.21 -39.34
CA ARG A 3 28.84 16.86 -38.09
C ARG A 3 29.55 16.13 -36.98
N LYS A 4 30.45 16.79 -36.31
CA LYS A 4 30.86 16.32 -34.99
C LYS A 4 29.60 16.02 -34.23
N LYS A 5 29.31 14.75 -34.05
CA LYS A 5 28.34 14.38 -33.05
C LYS A 5 28.82 15.03 -31.77
N ILE A 6 28.13 16.04 -31.36
CA ILE A 6 28.24 16.49 -29.99
C ILE A 6 27.77 15.28 -29.18
N VAL A 7 28.72 14.45 -28.84
CA VAL A 7 28.49 13.53 -27.77
C VAL A 7 28.31 14.43 -26.57
N VAL A 8 27.07 14.79 -26.29
CA VAL A 8 26.74 15.24 -24.98
C VAL A 8 27.05 14.04 -24.11
N GLU A 9 28.30 13.99 -23.67
CA GLU A 9 28.58 13.18 -22.52
C GLU A 9 27.60 13.62 -21.43
N ARG A 10 26.50 12.95 -21.36
CA ARG A 10 25.74 13.00 -20.11
C ARG A 10 26.73 12.52 -19.08
N LYS A 11 27.33 13.47 -18.39
CA LYS A 11 28.00 13.16 -17.15
C LYS A 11 27.08 12.20 -16.44
N PRO A 12 27.53 10.96 -16.14
CA PRO A 12 26.68 10.04 -15.39
C PRO A 12 26.10 10.84 -14.25
N MET A 13 24.78 10.88 -14.16
CA MET A 13 24.12 11.55 -13.06
C MET A 13 24.88 11.13 -11.81
N LYS A 14 25.55 12.09 -11.21
CA LYS A 14 26.26 11.83 -9.96
C LYS A 14 25.30 11.06 -9.09
N VAL A 15 25.54 9.77 -8.94
CA VAL A 15 24.90 8.98 -7.90
C VAL A 15 24.92 9.87 -6.68
N LYS A 16 23.75 10.28 -6.21
CA LYS A 16 23.64 11.09 -5.00
C LYS A 16 24.54 10.41 -3.98
N ARG A 17 25.67 11.03 -3.72
CA ARG A 17 26.56 10.51 -2.67
C ARG A 17 25.72 10.42 -1.44
N THR A 18 25.38 9.19 -1.06
CA THR A 18 24.86 8.92 0.24
C THR A 18 25.86 9.51 1.22
N ARG A 19 25.50 10.63 1.86
CA ARG A 19 26.31 11.19 2.91
C ARG A 19 26.66 10.07 3.85
N LYS A 20 27.94 9.82 4.00
CA LYS A 20 28.40 8.94 5.08
C LYS A 20 28.01 9.60 6.39
N ILE A 21 26.89 9.19 6.92
CA ILE A 21 26.39 9.65 8.21
C ILE A 21 27.25 8.98 9.27
N THR A 22 27.88 9.77 10.16
CA THR A 22 28.60 9.24 11.31
C THR A 22 27.62 8.53 12.25
N GLU A 23 28.12 7.59 13.06
CA GLU A 23 27.28 6.86 14.02
C GLU A 23 26.56 7.81 15.00
N GLU A 24 27.24 8.88 15.41
CA GLU A 24 26.65 9.93 16.26
C GLU A 24 25.47 10.60 15.60
N GLN A 25 25.56 10.90 14.30
CA GLN A 25 24.46 11.47 13.52
C GLN A 25 23.30 10.50 13.36
N ARG A 26 23.59 9.21 13.16
CA ARG A 26 22.57 8.16 13.11
C ARG A 26 21.80 8.06 14.42
N GLU A 27 22.51 8.11 15.51
CA GLU A 27 21.91 8.02 16.84
C GLU A 27 21.06 9.25 17.14
N ALA A 28 21.55 10.44 16.80
CA ALA A 28 20.78 11.67 16.90
C ALA A 28 19.50 11.62 16.06
N LEU A 29 19.57 11.08 14.85
CA LEU A 29 18.39 10.88 13.99
C LEU A 29 17.41 9.88 14.59
N ARG A 30 17.90 8.77 15.16
CA ARG A 30 17.04 7.79 15.84
C ARG A 30 16.31 8.40 17.00
N GLN A 31 17.00 9.16 17.86
CA GLN A 31 16.40 9.84 19.00
C GLN A 31 15.35 10.85 18.54
N ARG A 32 15.66 11.61 17.51
CA ARG A 32 14.72 12.57 16.93
C ARG A 32 13.47 11.90 16.39
N MET A 33 13.62 10.76 15.72
CA MET A 33 12.49 9.98 15.18
C MET A 33 11.63 9.38 16.30
N ILE A 34 12.26 8.89 17.36
CA ILE A 34 11.57 8.37 18.55
C ILE A 34 10.75 9.47 19.21
N GLU A 35 11.34 10.64 19.42
CA GLU A 35 10.64 11.81 20.00
C GLU A 35 9.47 12.25 19.13
N MET A 36 9.65 12.28 17.82
CA MET A 36 8.56 12.61 16.88
C MET A 36 7.41 11.61 16.97
N ARG A 37 7.72 10.31 17.10
CA ARG A 37 6.69 9.27 17.28
C ARG A 37 5.93 9.43 18.59
N LYS A 38 6.60 9.80 19.66
CA LYS A 38 5.95 10.07 20.97
C LYS A 38 5.04 11.28 20.92
N LYS A 39 5.40 12.29 20.14
CA LYS A 39 4.62 13.52 19.97
C LYS A 39 3.45 13.36 19.00
N ARG A 40 3.44 12.33 18.18
CA ARG A 40 2.30 12.06 17.29
C ARG A 40 1.09 11.69 18.12
N LYS A 41 0.07 12.54 18.04
CA LYS A 41 -1.25 12.18 18.51
C LYS A 41 -1.73 10.97 17.73
N PRO A 42 -2.38 9.97 18.38
CA PRO A 42 -2.98 8.87 17.66
C PRO A 42 -3.89 9.43 16.57
N ALA A 43 -3.78 8.89 15.37
CA ALA A 43 -4.58 9.34 14.25
C ALA A 43 -6.07 9.20 14.60
N GLU A 44 -6.80 10.30 14.60
CA GLU A 44 -8.23 10.27 14.73
C GLU A 44 -8.82 9.72 13.44
N TYR A 45 -9.38 8.54 13.50
CA TYR A 45 -10.07 7.92 12.38
C TYR A 45 -11.45 8.54 12.22
N LYS A 46 -11.52 9.69 11.54
CA LYS A 46 -12.76 10.44 11.35
C LYS A 46 -13.80 9.71 10.50
N ASN A 47 -13.35 8.79 9.65
CA ASN A 47 -14.21 8.11 8.69
C ASN A 47 -14.59 6.69 9.11
N ILE A 48 -14.26 6.30 10.34
CA ILE A 48 -14.52 4.94 10.83
C ILE A 48 -15.54 4.99 11.96
N SER A 49 -16.48 4.06 11.91
CA SER A 49 -17.51 3.94 12.95
C SER A 49 -16.88 3.71 14.32
N LYS A 50 -17.37 4.42 15.32
CA LYS A 50 -16.93 4.26 16.70
C LYS A 50 -17.21 2.85 17.24
N VAL A 51 -18.26 2.19 16.73
CA VAL A 51 -18.63 0.82 17.13
C VAL A 51 -17.51 -0.15 16.72
N VAL A 52 -16.97 0.01 15.51
CA VAL A 52 -15.86 -0.84 15.02
C VAL A 52 -14.58 -0.57 15.81
N LEU A 53 -14.28 0.69 16.10
CA LEU A 53 -13.10 1.07 16.88
C LEU A 53 -13.17 0.61 18.33
N ALA A 54 -14.38 0.47 18.89
CA ALA A 54 -14.61 0.00 20.26
C ALA A 54 -14.36 -1.50 20.41
N LEU A 55 -14.35 -2.28 19.31
CA LEU A 55 -14.10 -3.71 19.38
C LEU A 55 -12.64 -4.00 19.74
N PRO A 56 -12.37 -4.98 20.63
CA PRO A 56 -11.00 -5.37 20.94
C PRO A 56 -10.31 -5.98 19.72
N ASP A 57 -8.99 -5.87 19.63
CA ASP A 57 -8.20 -6.41 18.52
C ASP A 57 -8.35 -7.92 18.35
N GLU A 58 -8.74 -8.62 19.40
CA GLU A 58 -9.02 -10.05 19.40
C GLU A 58 -10.33 -10.42 18.71
N ASP A 59 -11.22 -9.45 18.53
CA ASP A 59 -12.49 -9.68 17.86
C ASP A 59 -12.28 -9.92 16.38
N GLU A 60 -13.01 -10.89 15.83
CA GLU A 60 -12.96 -11.25 14.42
C GLU A 60 -13.27 -10.06 13.51
N TYR A 61 -14.18 -9.20 13.93
CA TYR A 61 -14.60 -8.00 13.17
C TYR A 61 -13.93 -6.71 13.65
N SER A 62 -12.80 -6.82 14.34
CA SER A 62 -12.05 -5.65 14.78
C SER A 62 -11.51 -4.84 13.58
N PHE A 63 -11.29 -3.55 13.81
CA PHE A 63 -10.71 -2.67 12.80
C PHE A 63 -9.40 -3.22 12.22
N LYS A 64 -8.55 -3.77 13.07
CA LYS A 64 -7.27 -4.36 12.67
C LYS A 64 -7.46 -5.53 11.71
N ASN A 65 -8.35 -6.47 12.05
CA ASN A 65 -8.61 -7.65 11.23
C ASN A 65 -9.24 -7.28 9.89
N VAL A 66 -10.21 -6.39 9.89
CA VAL A 66 -10.87 -5.93 8.65
C VAL A 66 -9.89 -5.19 7.75
N LYS A 67 -8.98 -4.40 8.30
CA LYS A 67 -7.89 -3.78 7.53
C LYS A 67 -6.99 -4.80 6.86
N GLU A 68 -6.64 -5.86 7.57
CA GLU A 68 -5.84 -6.96 7.00
C GLU A 68 -6.58 -7.66 5.87
N TRP A 69 -7.88 -7.91 6.01
CA TRP A 69 -8.71 -8.48 4.95
C TRP A 69 -8.74 -7.60 3.70
N ILE A 70 -8.87 -6.29 3.88
CA ILE A 70 -8.83 -5.34 2.76
C ILE A 70 -7.47 -5.39 2.07
N LYS A 71 -6.39 -5.41 2.82
CA LYS A 71 -5.04 -5.49 2.28
C LYS A 71 -4.80 -6.77 1.48
N GLU A 72 -5.17 -7.91 2.04
CA GLU A 72 -5.06 -9.20 1.36
C GLU A 72 -5.89 -9.23 0.08
N SER A 73 -7.11 -8.70 0.12
CA SER A 73 -7.98 -8.63 -1.04
C SER A 73 -7.42 -7.70 -2.12
N LYS A 74 -6.81 -6.58 -1.76
CA LYS A 74 -6.12 -5.70 -2.71
C LYS A 74 -4.94 -6.39 -3.39
N ASP A 75 -4.17 -7.16 -2.64
CA ASP A 75 -3.06 -7.94 -3.18
C ASP A 75 -3.57 -9.01 -4.16
N LEU A 76 -4.67 -9.68 -3.84
CA LEU A 76 -5.31 -10.64 -4.73
C LEU A 76 -5.84 -9.98 -6.00
N VAL A 77 -6.45 -8.80 -5.90
CA VAL A 77 -6.89 -8.02 -7.07
C VAL A 77 -5.71 -7.71 -7.98
N SER A 78 -4.58 -7.31 -7.42
CA SER A 78 -3.36 -7.05 -8.19
C SER A 78 -2.88 -8.29 -8.92
N GLN A 79 -2.86 -9.44 -8.26
CA GLN A 79 -2.47 -10.72 -8.87
C GLN A 79 -3.43 -11.14 -10.00
N TYR A 80 -4.73 -11.05 -9.76
CA TYR A 80 -5.74 -11.38 -10.79
C TYR A 80 -5.67 -10.44 -11.99
N ASN A 81 -5.41 -9.15 -11.76
CA ASN A 81 -5.22 -8.19 -12.85
C ASN A 81 -4.00 -8.55 -13.71
N LYS A 82 -2.91 -8.99 -13.09
CA LYS A 82 -1.73 -9.46 -13.83
C LYS A 82 -2.06 -10.69 -14.67
N GLN A 83 -2.80 -11.64 -14.11
CA GLN A 83 -3.24 -12.84 -14.84
C GLN A 83 -4.17 -12.48 -16.00
N ALA A 84 -5.08 -11.53 -15.79
CA ALA A 84 -6.00 -11.06 -16.83
C ALA A 84 -5.27 -10.36 -17.99
N ARG A 85 -4.12 -9.75 -17.73
CA ARG A 85 -3.30 -9.06 -18.75
C ARG A 85 -2.25 -9.96 -19.38
N SER A 86 -1.97 -11.12 -18.80
CA SER A 86 -0.92 -12.00 -19.27
C SER A 86 -1.27 -12.64 -20.63
N ALA A 87 -0.45 -12.40 -21.64
CA ALA A 87 -0.62 -13.02 -22.95
C ALA A 87 -0.40 -14.54 -22.93
N LYS A 88 0.21 -15.07 -21.88
CA LYS A 88 0.45 -16.50 -21.70
C LYS A 88 -0.82 -17.27 -21.33
N ASN A 89 -1.82 -16.60 -20.78
CA ASN A 89 -3.07 -17.21 -20.36
C ASN A 89 -4.06 -17.26 -21.54
N SER A 90 -4.89 -18.29 -21.57
CA SER A 90 -5.97 -18.39 -22.54
C SER A 90 -7.00 -17.28 -22.34
N PRO A 91 -7.79 -16.90 -23.37
CA PRO A 91 -8.85 -15.90 -23.22
C PRO A 91 -9.86 -16.24 -22.11
N GLN A 92 -10.15 -17.53 -21.93
CA GLN A 92 -11.04 -18.00 -20.88
C GLN A 92 -10.43 -17.77 -19.49
N ASP A 93 -9.16 -18.10 -19.31
CA ASP A 93 -8.46 -17.88 -18.03
C ASP A 93 -8.35 -16.39 -17.68
N ARG A 94 -8.12 -15.55 -18.70
CA ARG A 94 -8.11 -14.09 -18.52
C ARG A 94 -9.48 -13.58 -18.05
N GLN A 95 -10.55 -14.10 -18.62
CA GLN A 95 -11.91 -13.72 -18.24
C GLN A 95 -12.22 -14.14 -16.81
N ILE A 96 -11.84 -15.35 -16.43
CA ILE A 96 -11.99 -15.87 -15.06
C ILE A 96 -11.21 -14.98 -14.08
N ALA A 97 -9.98 -14.64 -14.39
CA ALA A 97 -9.15 -13.76 -13.55
C ALA A 97 -9.78 -12.37 -13.40
N SER A 98 -10.32 -11.81 -14.47
CA SER A 98 -11.03 -10.53 -14.45
C SER A 98 -12.27 -10.59 -13.54
N ASN A 99 -13.05 -11.66 -13.62
CA ASN A 99 -14.23 -11.86 -12.79
C ASN A 99 -13.85 -12.00 -11.31
N LEU A 100 -12.79 -12.74 -11.00
CA LEU A 100 -12.28 -12.88 -9.64
C LEU A 100 -11.81 -11.56 -9.08
N ALA A 101 -11.14 -10.74 -9.89
CA ALA A 101 -10.74 -9.38 -9.49
C ALA A 101 -11.96 -8.51 -9.16
N ASP A 102 -13.00 -8.56 -9.96
CA ASP A 102 -14.24 -7.81 -9.73
C ASP A 102 -14.94 -8.26 -8.45
N ASN A 103 -14.99 -9.57 -8.19
CA ASN A 103 -15.54 -10.12 -6.95
C ASN A 103 -14.76 -9.62 -5.72
N LYS A 104 -13.46 -9.59 -5.79
CA LYS A 104 -12.62 -9.08 -4.70
C LYS A 104 -12.77 -7.57 -4.50
N ARG A 105 -12.93 -6.80 -5.56
CA ARG A 105 -13.24 -5.38 -5.46
C ARG A 105 -14.59 -5.13 -4.76
N ALA A 106 -15.59 -5.92 -5.08
CA ALA A 106 -16.89 -5.87 -4.39
C ALA A 106 -16.74 -6.17 -2.90
N TYR A 107 -15.96 -7.20 -2.56
CA TYR A 107 -15.66 -7.55 -1.17
C TYR A 107 -14.95 -6.42 -0.43
N ILE A 108 -13.97 -5.77 -1.06
CA ILE A 108 -13.26 -4.62 -0.49
C ILE A 108 -14.25 -3.49 -0.19
N ARG A 109 -15.16 -3.19 -1.12
CA ARG A 109 -16.20 -2.16 -0.90
C ARG A 109 -17.11 -2.51 0.27
N MET A 110 -17.47 -3.78 0.43
CA MET A 110 -18.24 -4.23 1.59
C MET A 110 -17.49 -4.04 2.90
N CYS A 111 -16.21 -4.37 2.92
CA CYS A 111 -15.36 -4.15 4.10
C CYS A 111 -15.24 -2.66 4.44
N GLU A 112 -15.01 -1.82 3.44
CA GLU A 112 -14.92 -0.37 3.62
C GLU A 112 -16.26 0.22 4.12
N HIS A 113 -17.38 -0.27 3.60
CA HIS A 113 -18.70 0.12 4.08
C HIS A 113 -18.92 -0.26 5.54
N TYR A 114 -18.54 -1.49 5.92
CA TYR A 114 -18.57 -1.94 7.31
C TYR A 114 -17.74 -1.02 8.22
N LEU A 115 -16.54 -0.64 7.80
CA LEU A 115 -15.69 0.25 8.58
C LEU A 115 -16.31 1.63 8.79
N LYS A 116 -17.08 2.12 7.81
CA LYS A 116 -17.76 3.43 7.90
C LYS A 116 -19.02 3.39 8.76
N THR A 117 -19.81 2.35 8.62
CA THR A 117 -21.15 2.28 9.21
C THR A 117 -21.28 1.32 10.40
N GLY A 118 -20.38 0.34 10.48
CA GLY A 118 -20.47 -0.76 11.44
C GLY A 118 -21.41 -1.88 11.02
N ASP A 119 -22.01 -1.80 9.84
CA ASP A 119 -22.98 -2.78 9.34
C ASP A 119 -22.49 -3.45 8.05
N TRP A 120 -22.66 -4.78 7.99
CA TRP A 120 -22.48 -5.57 6.79
C TRP A 120 -23.76 -5.52 5.94
N ILE A 121 -23.67 -4.90 4.80
CA ILE A 121 -24.76 -4.90 3.82
C ILE A 121 -24.27 -5.49 2.51
#